data_4137c0474d9cddec71c4e0f6e354f60d
#
_entry.id   4137c0474d9cddec71c4e0f6e354f60d
#
_cell.length_a   1.000
_cell.length_b   1.000
_cell.length_c   1.000
_cell.angle_alpha   90.00
_cell.angle_beta   90.00
_cell.angle_gamma   90.00
#
_symmetry.space_group_name_H-M   'P 1'
#
loop_
_entity.id
_entity.type
_entity.pdbx_description
1 polymer ?
#
loop_
_entity_poly.entity_id
_entity_poly.type
_entity_poly.pdbx_seq_one_letter_code
_entity_poly.pdbx_strand_id
1 'polypeptide(L)'
;MKKLILFLILNCLAIEYIIGQNSFLQKQGTATQLVVHGMPFLILGGELGNSSAACPQDIERIFPKLKKMGLNTVLVPVYWDLTEPVEGQFDFTLTDKALQQARENDLKIVFLWFGAWKNSMSCYAPLWFKENHKKYPRAYTQSGKPLEIASAFSEAVYEADHRAFSQWMQHIATVDKEEGTVIMIQIENEIGMLEDARDYSREANKIFNAPVPAEFMTYLQ
;
A
#
# COMPACT_ATOMS: atom_id res chain seq x y z
N MET A 1 -17.99 45.54 -16.71
CA MET A 1 -18.32 44.22 -17.27
C MET A 1 -17.06 43.37 -17.56
N LYS A 2 -16.10 43.80 -18.39
CA LYS A 2 -14.91 42.99 -18.71
C LYS A 2 -14.07 42.54 -17.48
N LYS A 3 -13.89 43.40 -16.45
CA LYS A 3 -13.15 43.05 -15.22
C LYS A 3 -13.89 42.05 -14.32
N LEU A 4 -15.24 42.07 -14.31
CA LEU A 4 -16.07 41.14 -13.56
C LEU A 4 -16.07 39.74 -14.19
N ILE A 5 -16.09 39.68 -15.55
CA ILE A 5 -15.99 38.44 -16.30
C ILE A 5 -14.62 37.77 -16.10
N LEU A 6 -13.52 38.57 -16.11
CA LEU A 6 -12.17 38.06 -15.87
C LEU A 6 -12.03 37.49 -14.46
N PHE A 7 -12.64 38.12 -13.44
CA PHE A 7 -12.62 37.64 -12.05
C PHE A 7 -13.41 36.33 -11.88
N LEU A 8 -14.55 36.19 -12.58
CA LEU A 8 -15.33 34.94 -12.59
C LEU A 8 -14.59 33.82 -13.31
N ILE A 9 -13.91 34.07 -14.42
CA ILE A 9 -13.09 33.07 -15.14
C ILE A 9 -11.88 32.63 -14.28
N LEU A 10 -11.21 33.56 -13.59
CA LEU A 10 -10.11 33.21 -12.69
C LEU A 10 -10.56 32.34 -11.48
N ASN A 11 -11.76 32.59 -10.93
CA ASN A 11 -12.30 31.75 -9.86
C ASN A 11 -12.74 30.38 -10.37
N CYS A 12 -13.29 30.26 -11.58
CA CYS A 12 -13.56 28.94 -12.18
C CYS A 12 -12.29 28.14 -12.45
N LEU A 13 -11.21 28.76 -12.91
CA LEU A 13 -9.91 28.11 -13.11
C LEU A 13 -9.24 27.70 -11.80
N ALA A 14 -9.45 28.45 -10.69
CA ALA A 14 -8.94 28.08 -9.38
C ALA A 14 -9.70 26.88 -8.74
N ILE A 15 -10.99 26.71 -9.11
CA ILE A 15 -11.78 25.57 -8.64
C ILE A 15 -11.36 24.27 -9.35
N GLU A 16 -10.98 24.32 -10.61
CA GLU A 16 -10.49 23.12 -11.33
C GLU A 16 -9.15 22.57 -10.79
N TYR A 17 -8.32 23.41 -10.17
CA TYR A 17 -7.06 22.96 -9.55
C TYR A 17 -7.23 22.20 -8.21
N ILE A 18 -8.42 22.26 -7.60
CA ILE A 18 -8.74 21.58 -6.33
C ILE A 18 -9.34 20.18 -6.58
N ILE A 19 -9.80 19.89 -7.80
CA ILE A 19 -10.47 18.61 -8.16
C ILE A 19 -9.48 17.44 -8.33
N GLY A 20 -8.15 17.69 -8.24
CA GLY A 20 -7.12 16.68 -8.52
C GLY A 20 -6.71 15.75 -7.37
N GLN A 21 -7.14 15.99 -6.13
CA GLN A 21 -6.81 15.15 -4.99
C GLN A 21 -8.07 14.59 -4.34
N ASN A 22 -8.33 13.30 -4.56
CA ASN A 22 -9.49 12.62 -3.98
C ASN A 22 -9.39 12.50 -2.45
N SER A 23 -8.17 12.38 -1.91
CA SER A 23 -7.89 12.35 -0.47
C SER A 23 -6.56 13.02 -0.14
N PHE A 24 -6.51 13.79 0.95
CA PHE A 24 -5.29 14.45 1.45
C PHE A 24 -5.39 14.81 2.91
N LEU A 25 -4.25 15.11 3.53
CA LEU A 25 -4.20 15.61 4.91
C LEU A 25 -4.18 17.14 4.91
N GLN A 26 -5.06 17.75 5.71
CA GLN A 26 -5.17 19.19 5.86
C GLN A 26 -4.92 19.61 7.31
N LYS A 27 -4.10 20.64 7.53
CA LYS A 27 -3.96 21.27 8.84
C LYS A 27 -5.21 22.09 9.18
N GLN A 28 -5.74 21.86 10.41
CA GLN A 28 -6.86 22.60 10.97
C GLN A 28 -6.47 23.08 12.38
N GLY A 29 -5.93 24.28 12.49
CA GLY A 29 -5.34 24.77 13.73
C GLY A 29 -4.15 23.91 14.17
N THR A 30 -4.23 23.30 15.33
CA THR A 30 -3.20 22.39 15.89
C THR A 30 -3.40 20.93 15.46
N ALA A 31 -4.52 20.57 14.83
CA ALA A 31 -4.83 19.22 14.37
C ALA A 31 -4.54 19.06 12.88
N THR A 32 -4.42 17.79 12.45
CA THR A 32 -4.42 17.41 11.04
C THR A 32 -5.61 16.49 10.80
N GLN A 33 -6.40 16.78 9.78
CA GLN A 33 -7.58 15.99 9.42
C GLN A 33 -7.42 15.39 8.02
N LEU A 34 -8.00 14.22 7.82
CA LEU A 34 -8.17 13.63 6.49
C LEU A 34 -9.33 14.34 5.79
N VAL A 35 -9.11 14.74 4.56
CA VAL A 35 -10.13 15.28 3.65
C VAL A 35 -10.32 14.29 2.51
N VAL A 36 -11.56 13.92 2.23
CA VAL A 36 -11.96 13.04 1.11
C VAL A 36 -13.04 13.76 0.31
N HIS A 37 -12.86 13.88 -1.00
CA HIS A 37 -13.75 14.65 -1.89
C HIS A 37 -14.05 16.07 -1.36
N GLY A 38 -13.03 16.74 -0.83
CA GLY A 38 -13.15 18.10 -0.31
C GLY A 38 -13.84 18.25 1.05
N MET A 39 -14.24 17.16 1.70
CA MET A 39 -14.90 17.15 3.01
C MET A 39 -14.07 16.48 4.07
N PRO A 40 -14.04 17.00 5.32
CA PRO A 40 -13.43 16.28 6.44
C PRO A 40 -14.02 14.89 6.59
N PHE A 41 -13.15 13.89 6.70
CA PHE A 41 -13.55 12.49 6.72
C PHE A 41 -13.03 11.78 7.99
N LEU A 42 -13.95 11.28 8.80
CA LEU A 42 -13.64 10.44 9.95
C LEU A 42 -13.74 8.96 9.52
N ILE A 43 -12.62 8.25 9.58
CA ILE A 43 -12.60 6.82 9.30
C ILE A 43 -13.31 6.06 10.42
N LEU A 44 -14.41 5.37 10.07
CA LEU A 44 -15.03 4.32 10.87
C LEU A 44 -14.75 3.01 10.13
N GLY A 45 -13.56 2.45 10.37
CA GLY A 45 -12.99 1.38 9.57
C GLY A 45 -13.02 0.01 10.25
N GLY A 46 -12.97 -1.03 9.43
CA GLY A 46 -12.73 -2.40 9.85
C GLY A 46 -11.68 -3.04 8.95
N GLU A 47 -10.70 -3.74 9.54
CA GLU A 47 -9.68 -4.47 8.81
C GLU A 47 -10.12 -5.90 8.54
N LEU A 48 -9.95 -6.35 7.30
CA LEU A 48 -10.16 -7.75 6.93
C LEU A 48 -9.02 -8.61 7.46
N GLY A 49 -9.34 -9.85 7.85
CA GLY A 49 -8.29 -10.82 8.18
C GLY A 49 -7.35 -11.06 7.00
N ASN A 50 -6.10 -11.46 7.30
CA ASN A 50 -4.99 -11.52 6.35
C ASN A 50 -5.30 -12.17 4.99
N SER A 51 -6.16 -13.19 4.92
CA SER A 51 -6.53 -13.88 3.68
C SER A 51 -8.01 -13.74 3.32
N SER A 52 -8.74 -12.82 3.94
CA SER A 52 -10.21 -12.69 3.77
C SER A 52 -10.62 -12.01 2.47
N ALA A 53 -9.69 -11.47 1.68
CA ALA A 53 -9.93 -10.88 0.36
C ALA A 53 -9.25 -11.68 -0.76
N ALA A 54 -8.90 -12.96 -0.51
CA ALA A 54 -8.16 -13.79 -1.45
C ALA A 54 -9.04 -14.43 -2.55
N CYS A 55 -10.36 -14.24 -2.51
CA CYS A 55 -11.25 -14.64 -3.59
C CYS A 55 -12.43 -13.67 -3.75
N PRO A 56 -13.00 -13.54 -4.97
CA PRO A 56 -14.11 -12.63 -5.23
C PRO A 56 -15.34 -12.88 -4.37
N GLN A 57 -15.67 -14.14 -4.10
CA GLN A 57 -16.87 -14.56 -3.34
C GLN A 57 -16.80 -14.07 -1.88
N ASP A 58 -15.63 -14.08 -1.26
CA ASP A 58 -15.46 -13.57 0.09
C ASP A 58 -15.63 -12.05 0.14
N ILE A 59 -15.10 -11.33 -0.82
CA ILE A 59 -15.27 -9.87 -0.96
C ILE A 59 -16.77 -9.55 -1.08
N GLU A 60 -17.50 -10.20 -1.99
CA GLU A 60 -18.95 -10.04 -2.17
C GLU A 60 -19.75 -10.31 -0.91
N ARG A 61 -19.36 -11.33 -0.15
CA ARG A 61 -20.04 -11.74 1.09
C ARG A 61 -19.77 -10.81 2.26
N ILE A 62 -18.58 -10.22 2.34
CA ILE A 62 -18.10 -9.45 3.50
C ILE A 62 -18.54 -7.98 3.42
N PHE A 63 -18.34 -7.30 2.30
CA PHE A 63 -18.54 -5.85 2.18
C PHE A 63 -19.94 -5.38 2.59
N PRO A 64 -21.05 -6.03 2.18
CA PRO A 64 -22.39 -5.63 2.63
C PRO A 64 -22.59 -5.75 4.16
N LYS A 65 -21.86 -6.68 4.81
CA LYS A 65 -21.93 -6.82 6.28
C LYS A 65 -21.22 -5.67 6.98
N LEU A 66 -20.07 -5.22 6.45
CA LEU A 66 -19.33 -4.07 6.99
C LEU A 66 -20.21 -2.80 6.92
N LYS A 67 -20.89 -2.58 5.81
CA LYS A 67 -21.84 -1.45 5.68
C LYS A 67 -22.98 -1.54 6.71
N LYS A 68 -23.56 -2.74 6.90
CA LYS A 68 -24.60 -2.97 7.92
C LYS A 68 -24.13 -2.75 9.35
N MET A 69 -22.82 -2.89 9.62
CA MET A 69 -22.20 -2.58 10.90
C MET A 69 -22.00 -1.06 11.12
N GLY A 70 -22.31 -0.23 10.12
CA GLY A 70 -22.14 1.22 10.17
C GLY A 70 -20.74 1.69 9.83
N LEU A 71 -19.90 0.84 9.23
CA LEU A 71 -18.57 1.25 8.76
C LEU A 71 -18.69 2.09 7.48
N ASN A 72 -17.75 3.00 7.29
CA ASN A 72 -17.60 3.79 6.07
C ASN A 72 -16.29 3.48 5.32
N THR A 73 -15.41 2.68 5.91
CA THR A 73 -14.09 2.35 5.37
C THR A 73 -13.77 0.88 5.65
N VAL A 74 -13.10 0.24 4.71
CA VAL A 74 -12.57 -1.12 4.87
C VAL A 74 -11.07 -1.13 4.56
N LEU A 75 -10.27 -1.79 5.41
CA LEU A 75 -8.86 -2.05 5.17
C LEU A 75 -8.76 -3.42 4.50
N VAL A 76 -8.24 -3.47 3.28
CA VAL A 76 -8.28 -4.64 2.39
C VAL A 76 -6.86 -5.10 2.07
N PRO A 77 -6.47 -6.32 2.45
CA PRO A 77 -5.20 -6.92 2.03
C PRO A 77 -5.13 -7.09 0.51
N VAL A 78 -3.96 -6.78 -0.04
CA VAL A 78 -3.59 -7.04 -1.44
C VAL A 78 -2.38 -7.95 -1.43
N TYR A 79 -2.45 -9.05 -2.14
CA TYR A 79 -1.49 -10.15 -2.11
C TYR A 79 -0.63 -10.12 -3.36
N TRP A 80 0.69 -10.00 -3.20
CA TRP A 80 1.59 -9.99 -4.36
C TRP A 80 1.51 -11.27 -5.19
N ASP A 81 1.44 -12.44 -4.53
CA ASP A 81 1.34 -13.74 -5.20
C ASP A 81 0.07 -13.91 -6.05
N LEU A 82 -1.03 -13.25 -5.67
CA LEU A 82 -2.27 -13.22 -6.46
C LEU A 82 -2.28 -12.09 -7.50
N THR A 83 -1.51 -11.02 -7.26
CA THR A 83 -1.39 -9.89 -8.18
C THR A 83 -0.39 -10.15 -9.31
N GLU A 84 0.70 -10.89 -9.03
CA GLU A 84 1.73 -11.28 -10.01
C GLU A 84 2.04 -12.78 -9.87
N PRO A 85 1.07 -13.68 -10.21
CA PRO A 85 1.25 -15.13 -10.02
C PRO A 85 2.38 -15.72 -10.88
N VAL A 86 2.68 -15.11 -11.99
CA VAL A 86 3.83 -15.40 -12.86
C VAL A 86 4.64 -14.14 -13.06
N GLU A 87 5.97 -14.21 -12.99
CA GLU A 87 6.86 -13.03 -13.13
C GLU A 87 6.50 -12.20 -14.36
N GLY A 88 6.15 -10.94 -14.17
CA GLY A 88 5.74 -9.99 -15.20
C GLY A 88 4.30 -10.13 -15.72
N GLN A 89 3.50 -11.05 -15.20
CA GLN A 89 2.08 -11.20 -15.56
C GLN A 89 1.19 -10.80 -14.40
N PHE A 90 0.41 -9.74 -14.59
CA PHE A 90 -0.40 -9.13 -13.52
C PHE A 90 -1.88 -9.50 -13.67
N ASP A 91 -2.51 -9.80 -12.53
CA ASP A 91 -3.95 -10.02 -12.39
C ASP A 91 -4.50 -9.06 -11.32
N PHE A 92 -5.36 -8.14 -11.75
CA PHE A 92 -5.98 -7.15 -10.87
C PHE A 92 -7.43 -7.46 -10.52
N THR A 93 -7.91 -8.67 -10.84
CA THR A 93 -9.31 -9.08 -10.64
C THR A 93 -9.80 -8.88 -9.21
N LEU A 94 -8.98 -9.19 -8.20
CA LEU A 94 -9.35 -9.00 -6.79
C LEU A 94 -9.42 -7.52 -6.41
N THR A 95 -8.51 -6.72 -6.93
CA THR A 95 -8.52 -5.25 -6.73
C THR A 95 -9.79 -4.64 -7.32
N ASP A 96 -10.11 -4.99 -8.57
CA ASP A 96 -11.31 -4.49 -9.26
C ASP A 96 -12.59 -4.94 -8.55
N LYS A 97 -12.63 -6.18 -8.07
CA LYS A 97 -13.76 -6.69 -7.28
C LYS A 97 -13.92 -5.94 -5.96
N ALA A 98 -12.82 -5.63 -5.26
CA ALA A 98 -12.88 -4.85 -4.04
C ALA A 98 -13.37 -3.42 -4.30
N LEU A 99 -12.88 -2.76 -5.35
CA LEU A 99 -13.35 -1.44 -5.77
C LEU A 99 -14.83 -1.44 -6.11
N GLN A 100 -15.29 -2.42 -6.91
CA GLN A 100 -16.70 -2.58 -7.25
C GLN A 100 -17.57 -2.71 -5.99
N GLN A 101 -17.21 -3.64 -5.10
CA GLN A 101 -17.98 -3.90 -3.89
C GLN A 101 -17.97 -2.73 -2.90
N ALA A 102 -16.87 -1.99 -2.82
CA ALA A 102 -16.81 -0.78 -2.01
C ALA A 102 -17.79 0.29 -2.53
N ARG A 103 -17.81 0.54 -3.84
CA ARG A 103 -18.72 1.49 -4.48
C ARG A 103 -20.18 1.08 -4.30
N GLU A 104 -20.52 -0.18 -4.54
CA GLU A 104 -21.88 -0.72 -4.36
C GLU A 104 -22.39 -0.61 -2.91
N ASN A 105 -21.49 -0.60 -1.93
CA ASN A 105 -21.81 -0.53 -0.50
C ASN A 105 -21.48 0.83 0.13
N ASP A 106 -21.15 1.86 -0.65
CA ASP A 106 -20.77 3.20 -0.15
C ASP A 106 -19.69 3.10 0.95
N LEU A 107 -18.59 2.41 0.64
CA LEU A 107 -17.41 2.26 1.49
C LEU A 107 -16.20 2.89 0.79
N LYS A 108 -15.29 3.45 1.56
CA LYS A 108 -13.93 3.79 1.12
C LYS A 108 -12.97 2.64 1.44
N ILE A 109 -11.86 2.58 0.70
CA ILE A 109 -10.84 1.54 0.86
C ILE A 109 -9.53 2.15 1.35
N VAL A 110 -8.91 1.47 2.30
CA VAL A 110 -7.47 1.52 2.59
C VAL A 110 -6.89 0.19 2.14
N PHE A 111 -6.06 0.18 1.12
CA PHE A 111 -5.38 -1.06 0.72
C PHE A 111 -4.12 -1.30 1.55
N LEU A 112 -3.87 -2.57 1.87
CA LEU A 112 -2.71 -3.04 2.59
C LEU A 112 -1.90 -3.93 1.63
N TRP A 113 -0.80 -3.39 1.09
CA TRP A 113 0.08 -4.14 0.18
C TRP A 113 0.92 -5.14 0.98
N PHE A 114 0.65 -6.43 0.77
CA PHE A 114 1.45 -7.54 1.29
C PHE A 114 2.40 -8.01 0.20
N GLY A 115 3.56 -7.35 0.14
CA GLY A 115 4.62 -7.59 -0.84
C GLY A 115 5.64 -8.61 -0.35
N ALA A 116 6.91 -8.22 -0.35
CA ALA A 116 8.00 -9.08 0.13
C ALA A 116 7.95 -9.34 1.64
N TRP A 117 7.28 -8.45 2.41
CA TRP A 117 7.23 -8.51 3.87
C TRP A 117 5.79 -8.44 4.41
N LYS A 118 5.41 -9.46 5.17
CA LYS A 118 4.18 -9.49 5.97
C LYS A 118 4.43 -10.27 7.25
N ASN A 119 4.31 -9.62 8.42
CA ASN A 119 4.49 -10.22 9.74
C ASN A 119 5.85 -10.95 9.87
N SER A 120 6.92 -10.31 9.43
CA SER A 120 8.28 -10.88 9.39
C SER A 120 8.42 -12.14 8.54
N MET A 121 7.59 -12.29 7.51
CA MET A 121 7.60 -13.42 6.57
C MET A 121 7.35 -12.93 5.14
N SER A 122 7.79 -13.70 4.14
CA SER A 122 7.49 -13.47 2.71
C SER A 122 6.35 -14.35 2.22
N CYS A 123 5.37 -14.66 3.09
CA CYS A 123 4.32 -15.64 2.81
C CYS A 123 3.41 -15.26 1.63
N TYR A 124 3.20 -13.96 1.40
CA TYR A 124 2.40 -13.45 0.28
C TYR A 124 3.22 -13.04 -0.95
N ALA A 125 4.54 -13.26 -0.94
CA ALA A 125 5.36 -13.13 -2.14
C ALA A 125 5.13 -14.32 -3.08
N PRO A 126 5.22 -14.14 -4.42
CA PRO A 126 4.96 -15.19 -5.39
C PRO A 126 5.92 -16.38 -5.29
N LEU A 127 5.46 -17.55 -5.75
CA LEU A 127 6.26 -18.77 -5.71
C LEU A 127 7.55 -18.64 -6.53
N TRP A 128 7.49 -18.04 -7.73
CA TRP A 128 8.66 -17.78 -8.59
C TRP A 128 9.73 -16.93 -7.88
N PHE A 129 9.32 -16.01 -7.01
CA PHE A 129 10.21 -15.20 -6.16
C PHE A 129 10.78 -16.05 -5.01
N LYS A 130 9.93 -16.76 -4.28
CA LYS A 130 10.32 -17.54 -3.09
C LYS A 130 11.25 -18.70 -3.40
N GLU A 131 11.15 -19.33 -4.56
CA GLU A 131 11.99 -20.46 -4.97
C GLU A 131 13.35 -20.04 -5.51
N ASN A 132 13.51 -18.82 -5.98
CA ASN A 132 14.76 -18.34 -6.57
C ASN A 132 15.66 -17.64 -5.53
N HIS A 133 16.13 -18.39 -4.55
CA HIS A 133 16.99 -17.85 -3.45
C HIS A 133 18.32 -17.28 -3.96
N LYS A 134 18.76 -17.64 -5.16
CA LYS A 134 19.97 -17.08 -5.76
C LYS A 134 19.75 -15.64 -6.23
N LYS A 135 18.60 -15.34 -6.80
CA LYS A 135 18.22 -14.00 -7.26
C LYS A 135 17.63 -13.18 -6.12
N TYR A 136 16.82 -13.82 -5.27
CA TYR A 136 16.10 -13.20 -4.16
C TYR A 136 16.54 -13.81 -2.82
N PRO A 137 17.68 -13.37 -2.27
CA PRO A 137 18.27 -13.96 -1.08
C PRO A 137 17.40 -13.80 0.15
N ARG A 138 17.49 -14.78 1.05
CA ARG A 138 16.83 -14.77 2.36
C ARG A 138 17.59 -13.92 3.35
N ALA A 139 16.87 -13.44 4.37
CA ALA A 139 17.49 -12.96 5.61
C ALA A 139 18.03 -14.13 6.43
N TYR A 140 19.02 -13.85 7.30
CA TYR A 140 19.70 -14.85 8.12
C TYR A 140 19.69 -14.45 9.58
N THR A 141 19.56 -15.44 10.47
CA THR A 141 19.81 -15.28 11.89
C THR A 141 21.30 -15.06 12.17
N GLN A 142 21.64 -14.63 13.38
CA GLN A 142 23.03 -14.52 13.84
C GLN A 142 23.77 -15.86 13.79
N SER A 143 23.09 -16.99 13.99
CA SER A 143 23.66 -18.34 13.88
C SER A 143 23.86 -18.82 12.43
N GLY A 144 23.49 -18.02 11.43
CA GLY A 144 23.60 -18.38 10.02
C GLY A 144 22.44 -19.24 9.48
N LYS A 145 21.33 -19.39 10.21
CA LYS A 145 20.12 -20.06 9.72
C LYS A 145 19.39 -19.14 8.74
N PRO A 146 19.07 -19.57 7.50
CA PRO A 146 18.23 -18.81 6.60
C PRO A 146 16.79 -18.76 7.13
N LEU A 147 16.16 -17.60 7.03
CA LEU A 147 14.78 -17.38 7.41
C LEU A 147 13.82 -17.54 6.21
N GLU A 148 12.54 -17.61 6.47
CA GLU A 148 11.52 -17.61 5.42
C GLU A 148 11.44 -16.25 4.72
N ILE A 149 11.78 -15.17 5.40
CA ILE A 149 11.71 -13.81 4.88
C ILE A 149 12.84 -13.51 3.89
N ALA A 150 12.54 -12.78 2.82
CA ALA A 150 13.54 -12.24 1.90
C ALA A 150 14.34 -11.11 2.56
N SER A 151 15.62 -10.97 2.20
CA SER A 151 16.47 -9.90 2.74
C SER A 151 16.07 -8.54 2.18
N ALA A 152 15.69 -7.61 3.06
CA ALA A 152 15.41 -6.22 2.69
C ALA A 152 16.65 -5.45 2.18
N PHE A 153 17.84 -6.01 2.33
CA PHE A 153 19.10 -5.42 1.86
C PHE A 153 19.51 -5.92 0.47
N SER A 154 18.64 -6.66 -0.22
CA SER A 154 18.85 -7.12 -1.59
C SER A 154 18.18 -6.19 -2.59
N GLU A 155 18.97 -5.57 -3.47
CA GLU A 155 18.44 -4.75 -4.57
C GLU A 155 17.46 -5.53 -5.44
N ALA A 156 17.73 -6.81 -5.73
CA ALA A 156 16.84 -7.63 -6.54
C ALA A 156 15.48 -7.90 -5.87
N VAL A 157 15.45 -7.99 -4.53
CA VAL A 157 14.20 -8.10 -3.75
C VAL A 157 13.41 -6.80 -3.85
N TYR A 158 14.07 -5.68 -3.60
CA TYR A 158 13.49 -4.35 -3.72
C TYR A 158 12.91 -4.09 -5.11
N GLU A 159 13.69 -4.32 -6.16
CA GLU A 159 13.27 -4.08 -7.55
C GLU A 159 12.06 -4.94 -7.97
N ALA A 160 11.98 -6.18 -7.49
CA ALA A 160 10.87 -7.06 -7.82
C ALA A 160 9.57 -6.59 -7.16
N ASP A 161 9.60 -6.28 -5.87
CA ASP A 161 8.45 -5.78 -5.12
C ASP A 161 8.03 -4.39 -5.62
N HIS A 162 8.97 -3.47 -5.75
CA HIS A 162 8.73 -2.12 -6.28
C HIS A 162 8.07 -2.15 -7.66
N ARG A 163 8.52 -3.04 -8.56
CA ARG A 163 7.90 -3.21 -9.89
C ARG A 163 6.44 -3.65 -9.75
N ALA A 164 6.18 -4.67 -8.93
CA ALA A 164 4.83 -5.20 -8.74
C ALA A 164 3.90 -4.15 -8.12
N PHE A 165 4.34 -3.50 -7.06
CA PHE A 165 3.62 -2.40 -6.42
C PHE A 165 3.34 -1.26 -7.40
N SER A 166 4.31 -0.87 -8.22
CA SER A 166 4.15 0.21 -9.20
C SER A 166 3.13 -0.14 -10.29
N GLN A 167 3.12 -1.37 -10.79
CA GLN A 167 2.14 -1.83 -11.78
C GLN A 167 0.72 -1.84 -11.19
N TRP A 168 0.57 -2.31 -9.96
CA TRP A 168 -0.70 -2.28 -9.25
C TRP A 168 -1.18 -0.84 -9.00
N MET A 169 -0.29 0.08 -8.59
CA MET A 169 -0.62 1.49 -8.40
C MET A 169 -1.03 2.19 -9.70
N GLN A 170 -0.39 1.86 -10.83
CA GLN A 170 -0.78 2.38 -12.14
C GLN A 170 -2.18 1.90 -12.53
N HIS A 171 -2.53 0.64 -12.21
CA HIS A 171 -3.87 0.12 -12.42
C HIS A 171 -4.90 0.92 -11.59
N ILE A 172 -4.69 1.09 -10.29
CA ILE A 172 -5.57 1.90 -9.42
C ILE A 172 -5.71 3.32 -9.95
N ALA A 173 -4.61 3.98 -10.33
CA ALA A 173 -4.62 5.32 -10.88
C ALA A 173 -5.46 5.43 -12.16
N THR A 174 -5.65 4.31 -12.88
CA THR A 174 -6.49 4.25 -14.07
C THR A 174 -7.97 4.02 -13.74
N VAL A 175 -8.26 3.05 -12.86
CA VAL A 175 -9.63 2.58 -12.62
C VAL A 175 -10.36 3.31 -11.49
N ASP A 176 -9.65 4.05 -10.63
CA ASP A 176 -10.23 4.76 -9.48
C ASP A 176 -10.04 6.29 -9.52
N LYS A 177 -9.48 6.81 -10.61
CA LYS A 177 -9.16 8.25 -10.76
C LYS A 177 -10.34 9.16 -10.48
N GLU A 178 -11.50 8.86 -11.05
CA GLU A 178 -12.69 9.70 -10.94
C GLU A 178 -13.49 9.43 -9.66
N GLU A 179 -13.51 8.17 -9.21
CA GLU A 179 -14.34 7.74 -8.09
C GLU A 179 -13.69 8.00 -6.72
N GLY A 180 -12.35 7.98 -6.65
CA GLY A 180 -11.62 8.17 -5.39
C GLY A 180 -12.11 7.26 -4.27
N THR A 181 -12.31 5.99 -4.61
CA THR A 181 -12.72 4.95 -3.65
C THR A 181 -11.59 4.63 -2.70
N VAL A 182 -10.35 4.59 -3.23
CA VAL A 182 -9.13 4.37 -2.45
C VAL A 182 -8.70 5.68 -1.81
N ILE A 183 -8.66 5.73 -0.49
CA ILE A 183 -8.31 6.94 0.27
C ILE A 183 -6.92 6.89 0.89
N MET A 184 -6.34 5.69 1.01
CA MET A 184 -5.01 5.48 1.60
C MET A 184 -4.45 4.11 1.18
N ILE A 185 -3.13 3.98 1.22
CA ILE A 185 -2.43 2.73 0.98
C ILE A 185 -1.35 2.56 2.06
N GLN A 186 -1.30 1.39 2.68
CA GLN A 186 -0.19 0.94 3.50
C GLN A 186 0.76 0.12 2.63
N ILE A 187 2.04 0.46 2.66
CA ILE A 187 3.09 -0.26 1.93
C ILE A 187 3.76 -1.19 2.93
N GLU A 188 3.74 -2.48 2.65
CA GLU A 188 4.24 -3.56 3.51
C GLU A 188 3.53 -3.64 4.87
N ASN A 189 3.85 -4.67 5.65
CA ASN A 189 3.24 -4.83 6.97
C ASN A 189 4.21 -5.51 7.95
N GLU A 190 4.39 -4.88 9.12
CA GLU A 190 5.22 -5.40 10.21
C GLU A 190 6.62 -5.81 9.74
N ILE A 191 7.36 -4.82 9.21
CA ILE A 191 8.69 -4.99 8.61
C ILE A 191 9.82 -5.32 9.61
N GLY A 192 9.51 -5.52 10.88
CA GLY A 192 10.46 -6.00 11.90
C GLY A 192 10.72 -7.51 11.79
N MET A 193 11.84 -7.98 12.31
CA MET A 193 12.15 -9.41 12.39
C MET A 193 11.73 -9.98 13.75
N LEU A 194 11.10 -11.17 13.75
CA LEU A 194 10.66 -11.85 14.99
C LEU A 194 11.65 -12.90 15.47
N GLU A 195 12.36 -13.59 14.57
CA GLU A 195 13.29 -14.66 14.95
C GLU A 195 14.66 -14.14 15.42
N ASP A 196 15.00 -12.89 15.06
CA ASP A 196 16.27 -12.26 15.46
C ASP A 196 16.13 -10.73 15.46
N ALA A 197 17.11 -10.03 16.03
CA ALA A 197 17.09 -8.56 16.14
C ALA A 197 17.22 -7.85 14.79
N ARG A 198 17.84 -8.47 13.79
CA ARG A 198 18.03 -7.96 12.44
C ARG A 198 18.38 -9.07 11.45
N ASP A 199 18.48 -8.73 10.18
CA ASP A 199 19.11 -9.60 9.18
C ASP A 199 20.64 -9.64 9.39
N TYR A 200 21.22 -10.85 9.46
CA TYR A 200 22.64 -11.13 9.55
C TYR A 200 23.22 -11.68 8.24
N SER A 201 22.52 -11.52 7.11
CA SER A 201 23.09 -11.80 5.79
C SER A 201 24.37 -11.00 5.57
N ARG A 202 25.17 -11.43 4.60
CA ARG A 202 26.44 -10.77 4.27
C ARG A 202 26.24 -9.28 3.93
N GLU A 203 25.22 -8.97 3.12
CA GLU A 203 24.95 -7.59 2.69
C GLU A 203 24.41 -6.75 3.86
N ALA A 204 23.51 -7.31 4.67
CA ALA A 204 23.02 -6.64 5.88
C ALA A 204 24.16 -6.33 6.86
N ASN A 205 25.08 -7.27 7.08
CA ASN A 205 26.26 -7.04 7.93
C ASN A 205 27.19 -5.95 7.37
N LYS A 206 27.38 -5.90 6.06
CA LYS A 206 28.17 -4.85 5.42
C LYS A 206 27.58 -3.46 5.66
N ILE A 207 26.26 -3.31 5.49
CA ILE A 207 25.56 -2.05 5.72
C ILE A 207 25.55 -1.68 7.20
N PHE A 208 25.28 -2.64 8.09
CA PHE A 208 25.26 -2.42 9.54
C PHE A 208 26.58 -1.93 10.10
N ASN A 209 27.70 -2.41 9.55
CA ASN A 209 29.06 -2.03 9.97
C ASN A 209 29.60 -0.78 9.23
N ALA A 210 28.85 -0.25 8.28
CA ALA A 210 29.21 0.97 7.59
C ALA A 210 28.97 2.21 8.47
N PRO A 211 29.62 3.35 8.19
CA PRO A 211 29.29 4.62 8.84
C PRO A 211 27.80 4.97 8.65
N VAL A 212 27.22 5.61 9.67
CA VAL A 212 25.86 6.15 9.57
C VAL A 212 25.80 7.14 8.41
N PRO A 213 24.76 7.09 7.55
CA PRO A 213 24.65 8.03 6.42
C PRO A 213 24.72 9.49 6.85
N ALA A 214 25.54 10.27 6.16
CA ALA A 214 25.79 11.69 6.50
C ALA A 214 24.48 12.51 6.47
N GLU A 215 23.57 12.22 5.57
CA GLU A 215 22.26 12.86 5.46
C GLU A 215 21.43 12.67 6.74
N PHE A 216 21.42 11.44 7.29
CA PHE A 216 20.74 11.18 8.55
C PHE A 216 21.39 11.92 9.72
N MET A 217 22.72 11.96 9.78
CA MET A 217 23.45 12.73 10.79
C MET A 217 23.15 14.22 10.70
N THR A 218 23.03 14.77 9.49
CA THR A 218 22.66 16.18 9.26
C THR A 218 21.22 16.46 9.70
N TYR A 219 20.29 15.51 9.50
CA TYR A 219 18.91 15.65 9.95
C TYR A 219 18.77 15.68 11.48
N LEU A 220 19.64 14.98 12.20
CA LEU A 220 19.62 14.91 13.67
C LEU A 220 20.23 16.12 14.38
N GLN A 221 20.95 16.99 13.67
CA GLN A 221 21.55 18.23 14.18
C GLN A 221 20.57 19.40 14.05
#